data_cd29ba53f975a86053336358cecbe2ae
#
_entry.id   cd29ba53f975a86053336358cecbe2ae
#
_cell.length_a   1.000
_cell.length_b   1.000
_cell.length_c   1.000
_cell.angle_alpha   90.00
_cell.angle_beta   90.00
_cell.angle_gamma   90.00
#
_symmetry.space_group_name_H-M   'P 1'
#
loop_
_entity.id
_entity.type
_entity.pdbx_description
1 polymer ?
#
loop_
_entity_poly.entity_id
_entity_poly.type
_entity_poly.pdbx_seq_one_letter_code
_entity_poly.pdbx_strand_id
1 'polypeptide(L)'
;GDITSSLLKENRIITTKLISNQRAIVAGLSFAKQAFVQVDNKIKFSIKKKDGSLVKKNSLVATIKGRANSILIAERVALNFLSHISGIATKTNQFVKLAGKKCKICCTRKTIPNYRVIQKYAVKLGGGTNHRFNLSDEFLIKDNHIASSDLKKLVSLAIKNKRGKKITVEVENLKQLKEIIGLKFDTVLFDNMNIKNLRAGVKLIKKYYETEASGNINLKTVKSVAATGVNRISVGSITHSAPAIDFKLEI
;
A
#
# COMPACT_ATOMS: atom_id res chain seq x y z
N GLY A 1 19.21 -15.32 -23.37
CA GLY A 1 20.06 -15.74 -22.24
C GLY A 1 21.01 -14.62 -21.82
N ASP A 2 21.69 -14.79 -20.70
CA ASP A 2 22.68 -13.82 -20.20
C ASP A 2 24.04 -14.13 -20.85
N ILE A 3 24.46 -13.26 -21.80
CA ILE A 3 25.70 -13.44 -22.56
C ILE A 3 26.96 -13.33 -21.67
N THR A 4 26.89 -12.58 -20.58
CA THR A 4 28.02 -12.42 -19.64
C THR A 4 28.17 -13.67 -18.78
N SER A 5 27.08 -14.17 -18.22
CA SER A 5 27.12 -15.42 -17.42
C SER A 5 27.49 -16.64 -18.27
N SER A 6 27.26 -16.63 -19.61
CA SER A 6 27.68 -17.70 -20.50
C SER A 6 29.21 -17.83 -20.64
N LEU A 7 29.97 -16.80 -20.25
CA LEU A 7 31.44 -16.84 -20.20
C LEU A 7 31.99 -17.65 -19.03
N LEU A 8 31.16 -17.97 -18.04
CA LEU A 8 31.58 -18.79 -16.91
C LEU A 8 31.74 -20.26 -17.34
N LYS A 9 32.99 -20.67 -17.60
CA LYS A 9 33.31 -22.04 -18.03
C LYS A 9 32.91 -23.09 -17.01
N GLU A 10 33.04 -22.78 -15.71
CA GLU A 10 32.65 -23.65 -14.60
C GLU A 10 31.36 -23.13 -13.96
N ASN A 11 30.26 -23.82 -14.19
CA ASN A 11 28.97 -23.49 -13.56
C ASN A 11 28.88 -24.14 -12.16
N ARG A 12 29.79 -23.69 -11.26
CA ARG A 12 29.90 -24.22 -9.89
C ARG A 12 28.71 -23.83 -9.03
N ILE A 13 28.47 -24.60 -7.98
CA ILE A 13 27.49 -24.29 -6.95
C ILE A 13 28.08 -23.22 -6.01
N ILE A 14 27.33 -22.11 -5.87
CA ILE A 14 27.67 -21.01 -4.96
C ILE A 14 26.59 -20.81 -3.91
N THR A 15 26.94 -20.13 -2.83
CA THR A 15 25.98 -19.66 -1.81
C THR A 15 26.11 -18.15 -1.71
N THR A 16 24.99 -17.44 -1.93
CA THR A 16 24.92 -15.99 -1.89
C THR A 16 24.05 -15.51 -0.74
N LYS A 17 24.31 -14.29 -0.27
CA LYS A 17 23.58 -13.63 0.81
C LYS A 17 22.73 -12.48 0.24
N LEU A 18 21.43 -12.51 0.50
CA LEU A 18 20.54 -11.40 0.21
C LEU A 18 20.52 -10.44 1.40
N ILE A 19 21.00 -9.23 1.20
CA ILE A 19 21.25 -8.25 2.28
C ILE A 19 20.47 -6.96 2.01
N SER A 20 19.90 -6.37 3.05
CA SER A 20 19.28 -5.04 2.97
C SER A 20 20.34 -3.96 3.21
N ASN A 21 20.49 -3.01 2.28
CA ASN A 21 21.44 -1.89 2.41
C ASN A 21 20.89 -0.74 3.26
N GLN A 22 19.64 -0.82 3.71
CA GLN A 22 19.01 0.21 4.53
C GLN A 22 17.96 -0.38 5.48
N ARG A 23 17.46 0.45 6.40
CA ARG A 23 16.35 0.06 7.28
C ARG A 23 15.06 -0.03 6.47
N ALA A 24 14.33 -1.17 6.57
CA ALA A 24 13.11 -1.41 5.80
C ALA A 24 12.17 -2.41 6.47
N ILE A 25 10.92 -2.43 6.01
CA ILE A 25 10.01 -3.57 6.17
C ILE A 25 10.23 -4.49 4.97
N VAL A 26 10.69 -5.71 5.21
CA VAL A 26 10.86 -6.71 4.14
C VAL A 26 9.50 -7.16 3.65
N ALA A 27 9.31 -7.19 2.34
CA ALA A 27 8.08 -7.66 1.71
C ALA A 27 8.36 -8.16 0.29
N GLY A 28 7.76 -9.31 -0.06
CA GLY A 28 7.88 -9.88 -1.41
C GLY A 28 8.90 -11.00 -1.55
N LEU A 29 9.28 -11.65 -0.45
CA LEU A 29 10.23 -12.78 -0.48
C LEU A 29 9.74 -13.97 -1.31
N SER A 30 8.43 -14.21 -1.36
CA SER A 30 7.84 -15.24 -2.21
C SER A 30 8.05 -14.93 -3.70
N PHE A 31 7.92 -13.68 -4.11
CA PHE A 31 8.17 -13.25 -5.49
C PHE A 31 9.65 -13.35 -5.84
N ALA A 32 10.52 -12.90 -4.94
CA ALA A 32 11.97 -13.06 -5.11
C ALA A 32 12.37 -14.53 -5.24
N LYS A 33 11.85 -15.40 -4.36
CA LYS A 33 12.06 -16.86 -4.44
C LYS A 33 11.59 -17.42 -5.79
N GLN A 34 10.40 -17.03 -6.26
CA GLN A 34 9.88 -17.52 -7.54
C GLN A 34 10.73 -17.09 -8.73
N ALA A 35 11.30 -15.88 -8.71
CA ALA A 35 12.22 -15.44 -9.77
C ALA A 35 13.44 -16.38 -9.89
N PHE A 36 14.00 -16.85 -8.75
CA PHE A 36 15.07 -17.83 -8.77
C PHE A 36 14.62 -19.22 -9.22
N VAL A 37 13.50 -19.71 -8.67
CA VAL A 37 12.99 -21.06 -8.95
C VAL A 37 12.53 -21.23 -10.41
N GLN A 38 12.02 -20.17 -11.03
CA GLN A 38 11.64 -20.17 -12.45
C GLN A 38 12.85 -20.32 -13.39
N VAL A 39 14.02 -19.84 -12.97
CA VAL A 39 15.27 -20.00 -13.75
C VAL A 39 15.88 -21.40 -13.52
N ASP A 40 15.91 -21.86 -12.26
CA ASP A 40 16.43 -23.18 -11.92
C ASP A 40 15.74 -23.70 -10.64
N ASN A 41 14.93 -24.74 -10.78
CA ASN A 41 14.16 -25.33 -9.68
C ASN A 41 15.03 -26.02 -8.62
N LYS A 42 16.33 -26.24 -8.88
CA LYS A 42 17.31 -26.79 -7.93
C LYS A 42 17.87 -25.73 -6.99
N ILE A 43 17.59 -24.43 -7.22
CA ILE A 43 18.01 -23.35 -6.33
C ILE A 43 17.32 -23.49 -4.97
N LYS A 44 18.14 -23.51 -3.90
CA LYS A 44 17.67 -23.51 -2.51
C LYS A 44 17.61 -22.06 -2.00
N PHE A 45 16.40 -21.54 -1.75
CA PHE A 45 16.17 -20.21 -1.19
C PHE A 45 15.76 -20.33 0.29
N SER A 46 16.65 -19.93 1.20
CA SER A 46 16.46 -20.05 2.65
C SER A 46 16.17 -18.69 3.28
N ILE A 47 14.92 -18.46 3.69
CA ILE A 47 14.46 -17.21 4.30
C ILE A 47 15.02 -17.08 5.73
N LYS A 48 15.64 -15.94 6.03
CA LYS A 48 16.16 -15.57 7.37
C LYS A 48 15.31 -14.53 8.07
N LYS A 49 14.59 -13.69 7.32
CA LYS A 49 13.62 -12.69 7.82
C LYS A 49 12.31 -12.87 7.07
N LYS A 50 11.19 -12.97 7.78
CA LYS A 50 9.85 -13.12 7.17
C LYS A 50 9.35 -11.80 6.58
N ASP A 51 8.44 -11.87 5.62
CA ASP A 51 7.68 -10.70 5.15
C ASP A 51 6.99 -10.00 6.33
N GLY A 52 6.99 -8.67 6.33
CA GLY A 52 6.54 -7.83 7.44
C GLY A 52 7.59 -7.55 8.51
N SER A 53 8.76 -8.22 8.49
CA SER A 53 9.83 -7.97 9.45
C SER A 53 10.50 -6.62 9.20
N LEU A 54 10.76 -5.87 10.28
CA LEU A 54 11.63 -4.70 10.26
C LEU A 54 13.10 -5.15 10.29
N VAL A 55 13.86 -4.74 9.30
CA VAL A 55 15.32 -4.98 9.20
C VAL A 55 16.10 -3.68 9.31
N LYS A 56 17.36 -3.80 9.75
CA LYS A 56 18.35 -2.71 9.76
C LYS A 56 19.24 -2.80 8.50
N LYS A 57 20.06 -1.77 8.27
CA LYS A 57 21.14 -1.83 7.29
C LYS A 57 22.04 -3.04 7.56
N ASN A 58 22.50 -3.71 6.53
CA ASN A 58 23.34 -4.92 6.54
C ASN A 58 22.68 -6.16 7.16
N SER A 59 21.35 -6.17 7.29
CA SER A 59 20.63 -7.37 7.74
C SER A 59 20.60 -8.44 6.65
N LEU A 60 20.99 -9.67 7.01
CA LEU A 60 20.78 -10.85 6.17
C LEU A 60 19.29 -11.20 6.11
N VAL A 61 18.73 -11.19 4.91
CA VAL A 61 17.30 -11.42 4.64
C VAL A 61 17.05 -12.86 4.19
N ALA A 62 17.89 -13.38 3.32
CA ALA A 62 17.85 -14.77 2.85
C ALA A 62 19.23 -15.24 2.41
N THR A 63 19.40 -16.56 2.26
CA THR A 63 20.56 -17.18 1.60
C THR A 63 20.06 -17.97 0.39
N ILE A 64 20.79 -17.89 -0.72
CA ILE A 64 20.47 -18.56 -1.98
C ILE A 64 21.65 -19.46 -2.36
N LYS A 65 21.38 -20.76 -2.57
CA LYS A 65 22.38 -21.74 -2.99
C LYS A 65 21.96 -22.40 -4.29
N GLY A 66 22.83 -22.37 -5.28
CA GLY A 66 22.56 -22.94 -6.59
C GLY A 66 23.70 -22.73 -7.56
N ARG A 67 23.49 -23.07 -8.84
CA ARG A 67 24.46 -22.83 -9.91
C ARG A 67 24.69 -21.33 -10.11
N ALA A 68 25.95 -20.92 -10.24
CA ALA A 68 26.33 -19.51 -10.36
C ALA A 68 25.55 -18.79 -11.49
N ASN A 69 25.51 -19.38 -12.69
CA ASN A 69 24.79 -18.80 -13.83
C ASN A 69 23.29 -18.60 -13.53
N SER A 70 22.65 -19.61 -12.94
CA SER A 70 21.21 -19.54 -12.62
C SER A 70 20.91 -18.43 -11.61
N ILE A 71 21.78 -18.27 -10.61
CA ILE A 71 21.63 -17.20 -9.61
C ILE A 71 21.79 -15.82 -10.25
N LEU A 72 22.83 -15.61 -11.07
CA LEU A 72 23.08 -14.34 -11.73
C LEU A 72 21.96 -13.93 -12.71
N ILE A 73 21.41 -14.88 -13.47
CA ILE A 73 20.29 -14.66 -14.37
C ILE A 73 19.04 -14.19 -13.60
N ALA A 74 18.75 -14.79 -12.46
CA ALA A 74 17.54 -14.51 -11.68
C ALA A 74 17.64 -13.25 -10.81
N GLU A 75 18.86 -12.84 -10.45
CA GLU A 75 19.17 -11.81 -9.45
C GLU A 75 18.36 -10.53 -9.66
N ARG A 76 18.47 -9.92 -10.83
CA ARG A 76 17.88 -8.59 -11.05
C ARG A 76 16.37 -8.60 -10.94
N VAL A 77 15.71 -9.62 -11.45
CA VAL A 77 14.25 -9.77 -11.36
C VAL A 77 13.82 -9.97 -9.91
N ALA A 78 14.53 -10.83 -9.17
CA ALA A 78 14.26 -11.07 -7.75
C ALA A 78 14.42 -9.80 -6.91
N LEU A 79 15.52 -9.06 -7.11
CA LEU A 79 15.78 -7.80 -6.41
C LEU A 79 14.75 -6.73 -6.76
N ASN A 80 14.31 -6.63 -8.03
CA ASN A 80 13.31 -5.65 -8.43
C ASN A 80 11.97 -5.86 -7.71
N PHE A 81 11.47 -7.10 -7.64
CA PHE A 81 10.26 -7.40 -6.86
C PHE A 81 10.44 -7.06 -5.38
N LEU A 82 11.50 -7.54 -4.77
CA LEU A 82 11.75 -7.34 -3.35
C LEU A 82 11.89 -5.85 -3.01
N SER A 83 12.64 -5.10 -3.81
CA SER A 83 12.87 -3.66 -3.62
C SER A 83 11.58 -2.85 -3.70
N HIS A 84 10.77 -3.09 -4.74
CA HIS A 84 9.51 -2.38 -4.95
C HIS A 84 8.48 -2.68 -3.85
N ILE A 85 8.26 -3.98 -3.56
CA ILE A 85 7.25 -4.41 -2.59
C ILE A 85 7.63 -3.95 -1.17
N SER A 86 8.92 -4.10 -0.80
CA SER A 86 9.44 -3.59 0.48
C SER A 86 9.37 -2.07 0.59
N GLY A 87 9.53 -1.36 -0.53
CA GLY A 87 9.37 0.09 -0.59
C GLY A 87 7.97 0.54 -0.15
N ILE A 88 6.94 -0.09 -0.70
CA ILE A 88 5.54 0.16 -0.35
C ILE A 88 5.26 -0.16 1.12
N ALA A 89 5.71 -1.34 1.59
CA ALA A 89 5.53 -1.75 2.99
C ALA A 89 6.24 -0.78 3.96
N THR A 90 7.46 -0.37 3.63
CA THR A 90 8.25 0.57 4.43
C THR A 90 7.60 1.94 4.49
N LYS A 91 7.19 2.50 3.35
CA LYS A 91 6.50 3.80 3.30
C LYS A 91 5.18 3.74 4.05
N THR A 92 4.39 2.68 3.88
CA THR A 92 3.16 2.48 4.63
C THR A 92 3.42 2.48 6.14
N ASN A 93 4.46 1.75 6.60
CA ASN A 93 4.82 1.69 8.02
C ASN A 93 5.21 3.07 8.59
N GLN A 94 5.87 3.92 7.81
CA GLN A 94 6.18 5.29 8.21
C GLN A 94 4.89 6.09 8.49
N PHE A 95 3.92 6.03 7.57
CA PHE A 95 2.61 6.68 7.77
C PHE A 95 1.85 6.12 8.98
N VAL A 96 1.81 4.79 9.13
CA VAL A 96 1.13 4.13 10.26
C VAL A 96 1.70 4.58 11.60
N LYS A 97 3.03 4.65 11.71
CA LYS A 97 3.69 5.13 12.94
C LYS A 97 3.35 6.57 13.28
N LEU A 98 3.31 7.45 12.27
CA LEU A 98 3.00 8.87 12.46
C LEU A 98 1.51 9.12 12.76
N ALA A 99 0.61 8.35 12.15
CA ALA A 99 -0.83 8.45 12.39
C ALA A 99 -1.24 7.94 13.79
N GLY A 100 -0.45 7.01 14.36
CA GLY A 100 -0.73 6.41 15.66
C GLY A 100 -1.83 5.35 15.63
N LYS A 101 -2.09 4.71 16.77
CA LYS A 101 -2.97 3.53 16.87
C LYS A 101 -4.46 3.82 16.62
N LYS A 102 -4.91 5.07 16.79
CA LYS A 102 -6.33 5.46 16.68
C LYS A 102 -6.78 5.78 15.27
N CYS A 103 -5.85 5.93 14.31
CA CYS A 103 -6.15 6.28 12.94
C CYS A 103 -5.52 5.26 11.98
N LYS A 104 -6.34 4.67 11.10
CA LYS A 104 -5.87 3.68 10.11
C LYS A 104 -5.32 4.39 8.87
N ILE A 105 -4.19 3.93 8.37
CA ILE A 105 -3.66 4.35 7.05
C ILE A 105 -4.20 3.40 5.99
N CYS A 106 -4.77 3.96 4.94
CA CYS A 106 -5.42 3.21 3.87
C CYS A 106 -4.76 3.52 2.51
N CYS A 107 -4.61 2.50 1.66
CA CYS A 107 -4.24 2.74 0.27
C CYS A 107 -5.45 3.25 -0.53
N THR A 108 -5.23 3.52 -1.80
CA THR A 108 -6.27 3.90 -2.77
C THR A 108 -6.29 2.93 -3.95
N ARG A 109 -7.04 3.26 -5.01
CA ARG A 109 -6.95 2.59 -6.32
C ARG A 109 -5.87 3.21 -7.25
N LYS A 110 -5.13 4.23 -6.79
CA LYS A 110 -3.99 4.80 -7.51
C LYS A 110 -2.80 3.84 -7.41
N THR A 111 -2.77 2.85 -8.27
CA THR A 111 -1.77 1.76 -8.31
C THR A 111 -1.10 1.70 -9.67
N ILE A 112 0.09 1.12 -9.75
CA ILE A 112 0.72 0.79 -11.02
C ILE A 112 -0.16 -0.24 -11.74
N PRO A 113 -0.41 -0.09 -13.05
CA PRO A 113 -1.18 -1.06 -13.82
C PRO A 113 -0.66 -2.49 -13.62
N ASN A 114 -1.57 -3.45 -13.51
CA ASN A 114 -1.31 -4.87 -13.24
C ASN A 114 -0.67 -5.21 -11.89
N TYR A 115 -0.22 -4.22 -11.09
CA TYR A 115 0.47 -4.46 -9.80
C TYR A 115 -0.42 -4.27 -8.56
N ARG A 116 -1.72 -3.96 -8.72
CA ARG A 116 -2.62 -3.64 -7.58
C ARG A 116 -2.65 -4.73 -6.51
N VAL A 117 -2.71 -6.00 -6.88
CA VAL A 117 -2.73 -7.13 -5.95
C VAL A 117 -1.49 -7.10 -5.06
N ILE A 118 -0.31 -7.02 -5.69
CA ILE A 118 1.00 -7.03 -5.04
C ILE A 118 1.17 -5.78 -4.16
N GLN A 119 0.77 -4.61 -4.67
CA GLN A 119 0.88 -3.36 -3.92
C GLN A 119 -0.02 -3.32 -2.69
N LYS A 120 -1.26 -3.82 -2.80
CA LYS A 120 -2.18 -3.94 -1.67
C LYS A 120 -1.71 -4.97 -0.63
N TYR A 121 -1.07 -6.04 -1.07
CA TYR A 121 -0.38 -6.99 -0.18
C TYR A 121 0.72 -6.29 0.63
N ALA A 122 1.58 -5.51 -0.04
CA ALA A 122 2.65 -4.75 0.61
C ALA A 122 2.12 -3.73 1.63
N VAL A 123 1.00 -3.06 1.34
CA VAL A 123 0.34 -2.12 2.27
C VAL A 123 -0.03 -2.82 3.58
N LYS A 124 -0.61 -4.04 3.51
CA LYS A 124 -0.94 -4.82 4.73
C LYS A 124 0.30 -5.16 5.53
N LEU A 125 1.38 -5.57 4.89
CA LEU A 125 2.66 -5.88 5.55
C LEU A 125 3.27 -4.65 6.24
N GLY A 126 3.04 -3.46 5.71
CA GLY A 126 3.42 -2.19 6.34
C GLY A 126 2.54 -1.79 7.53
N GLY A 127 1.49 -2.54 7.84
CA GLY A 127 0.52 -2.24 8.90
C GLY A 127 -0.63 -1.34 8.46
N GLY A 128 -0.76 -1.05 7.17
CA GLY A 128 -1.88 -0.32 6.59
C GLY A 128 -3.10 -1.19 6.31
N THR A 129 -4.17 -0.56 5.87
CA THR A 129 -5.42 -1.19 5.44
C THR A 129 -5.66 -0.96 3.95
N ASN A 130 -6.48 -1.80 3.35
CA ASN A 130 -6.82 -1.64 1.94
C ASN A 130 -8.20 -0.98 1.79
N HIS A 131 -8.29 -0.01 0.90
CA HIS A 131 -9.54 0.48 0.34
C HIS A 131 -10.07 -0.52 -0.71
N ARG A 132 -11.30 -0.34 -1.23
CA ARG A 132 -11.90 -1.18 -2.26
C ARG A 132 -10.88 -1.56 -3.34
N PHE A 133 -10.94 -2.80 -3.79
CA PHE A 133 -10.02 -3.32 -4.80
C PHE A 133 -10.45 -2.88 -6.22
N ASN A 134 -11.76 -2.94 -6.46
CA ASN A 134 -12.38 -2.59 -7.75
C ASN A 134 -13.62 -1.69 -7.53
N LEU A 135 -14.32 -1.36 -8.62
CA LEU A 135 -15.49 -0.48 -8.58
C LEU A 135 -16.76 -1.19 -8.06
N SER A 136 -16.76 -2.53 -8.04
CA SER A 136 -17.90 -3.32 -7.60
C SER A 136 -17.89 -3.68 -6.11
N ASP A 137 -16.81 -3.37 -5.36
CA ASP A 137 -16.69 -3.77 -3.95
C ASP A 137 -17.54 -2.88 -3.03
N GLU A 138 -17.55 -1.57 -3.26
CA GLU A 138 -18.30 -0.59 -2.48
C GLU A 138 -18.68 0.62 -3.33
N PHE A 139 -19.78 1.27 -2.98
CA PHE A 139 -20.13 2.58 -3.56
C PHE A 139 -19.16 3.63 -3.02
N LEU A 140 -18.61 4.44 -3.92
CA LEU A 140 -17.86 5.65 -3.59
C LEU A 140 -18.36 6.78 -4.48
N ILE A 141 -19.24 7.59 -3.90
CA ILE A 141 -19.81 8.78 -4.56
C ILE A 141 -18.76 9.89 -4.47
N LYS A 142 -18.39 10.47 -5.60
CA LYS A 142 -17.34 11.45 -5.77
C LYS A 142 -17.83 12.71 -6.47
N ASP A 143 -16.99 13.74 -6.47
CA ASP A 143 -17.15 15.00 -7.19
C ASP A 143 -17.68 14.83 -8.62
N ASN A 144 -17.05 13.95 -9.41
CA ASN A 144 -17.47 13.69 -10.80
C ASN A 144 -18.90 13.11 -10.93
N HIS A 145 -19.38 12.38 -9.93
CA HIS A 145 -20.76 11.92 -9.90
C HIS A 145 -21.72 13.05 -9.53
N ILE A 146 -21.30 13.92 -8.61
CA ILE A 146 -22.08 15.06 -8.13
C ILE A 146 -22.22 16.13 -9.22
N ALA A 147 -21.19 16.33 -10.06
CA ALA A 147 -21.24 17.24 -11.20
C ALA A 147 -22.40 16.91 -12.18
N SER A 148 -22.84 15.66 -12.20
CA SER A 148 -23.90 15.16 -13.11
C SER A 148 -25.23 14.96 -12.41
N SER A 149 -25.34 15.16 -11.08
CA SER A 149 -26.57 14.90 -10.33
C SER A 149 -26.53 15.50 -8.92
N ASP A 150 -27.70 15.67 -8.30
CA ASP A 150 -27.82 16.10 -6.91
C ASP A 150 -27.22 15.09 -5.93
N LEU A 151 -26.40 15.57 -4.98
CA LEU A 151 -25.67 14.74 -4.02
C LEU A 151 -26.63 13.90 -3.16
N LYS A 152 -27.68 14.52 -2.60
CA LYS A 152 -28.64 13.83 -1.73
C LYS A 152 -29.41 12.76 -2.48
N LYS A 153 -29.78 13.03 -3.73
CA LYS A 153 -30.44 12.07 -4.63
C LYS A 153 -29.53 10.87 -4.92
N LEU A 154 -28.25 11.09 -5.25
CA LEU A 154 -27.28 10.02 -5.49
C LEU A 154 -27.07 9.13 -4.27
N VAL A 155 -26.91 9.73 -3.08
CA VAL A 155 -26.77 8.99 -1.83
C VAL A 155 -28.02 8.16 -1.56
N SER A 156 -29.21 8.72 -1.75
CA SER A 156 -30.50 7.99 -1.57
C SER A 156 -30.63 6.81 -2.54
N LEU A 157 -30.22 6.97 -3.79
CA LEU A 157 -30.18 5.89 -4.77
C LEU A 157 -29.18 4.80 -4.38
N ALA A 158 -27.99 5.17 -3.89
CA ALA A 158 -26.99 4.22 -3.41
C ALA A 158 -27.52 3.41 -2.22
N ILE A 159 -28.20 4.04 -1.26
CA ILE A 159 -28.84 3.39 -0.12
C ILE A 159 -29.88 2.38 -0.59
N LYS A 160 -30.75 2.75 -1.54
CA LYS A 160 -31.78 1.85 -2.12
C LYS A 160 -31.16 0.63 -2.80
N ASN A 161 -30.00 0.80 -3.43
CA ASN A 161 -29.30 -0.25 -4.20
C ASN A 161 -28.14 -0.91 -3.46
N LYS A 162 -28.00 -0.70 -2.16
CA LYS A 162 -26.83 -1.08 -1.35
C LYS A 162 -26.48 -2.57 -1.42
N ARG A 163 -27.45 -3.47 -1.40
CA ARG A 163 -27.28 -4.93 -1.45
C ARG A 163 -26.13 -5.43 -0.57
N GLY A 164 -26.04 -4.92 0.67
CA GLY A 164 -24.99 -5.28 1.63
C GLY A 164 -23.64 -4.62 1.43
N LYS A 165 -23.43 -3.83 0.38
CA LYS A 165 -22.17 -3.13 0.12
C LYS A 165 -22.08 -1.84 0.93
N LYS A 166 -20.84 -1.45 1.29
CA LYS A 166 -20.59 -0.16 1.94
C LYS A 166 -20.81 1.00 0.99
N ILE A 167 -21.19 2.15 1.55
CA ILE A 167 -21.34 3.40 0.85
C ILE A 167 -20.43 4.43 1.50
N THR A 168 -19.48 4.94 0.73
CA THR A 168 -18.62 6.07 1.08
C THR A 168 -19.03 7.27 0.25
N VAL A 169 -19.22 8.42 0.90
CA VAL A 169 -19.58 9.68 0.25
C VAL A 169 -18.45 10.68 0.43
N GLU A 170 -17.88 11.15 -0.67
CA GLU A 170 -16.83 12.16 -0.70
C GLU A 170 -17.47 13.56 -0.64
N VAL A 171 -16.93 14.41 0.23
CA VAL A 171 -17.33 15.81 0.40
C VAL A 171 -16.11 16.71 0.45
N GLU A 172 -16.18 17.87 -0.21
CA GLU A 172 -15.09 18.84 -0.29
C GLU A 172 -15.26 20.00 0.71
N ASN A 173 -16.46 20.16 1.27
CA ASN A 173 -16.77 21.27 2.19
C ASN A 173 -17.87 20.91 3.19
N LEU A 174 -18.02 21.76 4.21
CA LEU A 174 -19.01 21.56 5.26
C LEU A 174 -20.47 21.78 4.80
N LYS A 175 -20.68 22.46 3.66
CA LYS A 175 -22.03 22.63 3.08
C LYS A 175 -22.53 21.29 2.54
N GLN A 176 -21.74 20.64 1.67
CA GLN A 176 -22.04 19.28 1.17
C GLN A 176 -22.22 18.28 2.31
N LEU A 177 -21.37 18.35 3.37
CA LEU A 177 -21.53 17.50 4.55
C LEU A 177 -22.91 17.64 5.17
N LYS A 178 -23.40 18.88 5.39
CA LYS A 178 -24.71 19.15 6.00
C LYS A 178 -25.88 18.63 5.17
N GLU A 179 -25.76 18.55 3.85
CA GLU A 179 -26.79 18.05 2.95
C GLU A 179 -27.06 16.54 3.12
N ILE A 180 -26.05 15.77 3.58
CA ILE A 180 -26.11 14.30 3.68
C ILE A 180 -26.22 13.79 5.12
N ILE A 181 -26.12 14.66 6.13
CA ILE A 181 -26.31 14.26 7.53
C ILE A 181 -27.73 13.74 7.72
N GLY A 182 -27.83 12.59 8.42
CA GLY A 182 -29.10 11.91 8.68
C GLY A 182 -29.45 10.82 7.65
N LEU A 183 -28.76 10.76 6.49
CA LEU A 183 -28.92 9.64 5.55
C LEU A 183 -28.17 8.39 6.06
N LYS A 184 -28.71 7.18 5.81
CA LYS A 184 -28.15 5.90 6.33
C LYS A 184 -27.09 5.31 5.41
N PHE A 185 -25.87 5.85 5.43
CA PHE A 185 -24.69 5.31 4.73
C PHE A 185 -23.52 5.10 5.72
N ASP A 186 -22.37 4.63 5.25
CA ASP A 186 -21.34 4.08 6.15
C ASP A 186 -20.20 5.08 6.45
N THR A 187 -19.66 5.77 5.44
CA THR A 187 -18.42 6.56 5.59
C THR A 187 -18.54 7.91 4.90
N VAL A 188 -18.09 8.97 5.58
CA VAL A 188 -17.83 10.28 4.95
C VAL A 188 -16.33 10.38 4.68
N LEU A 189 -15.97 10.66 3.43
CA LEU A 189 -14.62 10.97 3.00
C LEU A 189 -14.49 12.47 2.78
N PHE A 190 -13.63 13.11 3.56
CA PHE A 190 -13.27 14.52 3.44
C PHE A 190 -12.11 14.66 2.45
N ASP A 191 -12.36 15.22 1.27
CA ASP A 191 -11.33 15.40 0.26
C ASP A 191 -10.73 16.81 0.30
N ASN A 192 -9.42 16.88 0.36
CA ASN A 192 -8.61 18.12 0.33
C ASN A 192 -9.03 19.21 1.35
N MET A 193 -9.68 18.84 2.46
CA MET A 193 -10.06 19.81 3.47
C MET A 193 -8.87 20.27 4.32
N ASN A 194 -8.83 21.56 4.65
CA ASN A 194 -7.90 22.08 5.64
C ASN A 194 -8.19 21.52 7.04
N ILE A 195 -7.20 21.53 7.92
CA ILE A 195 -7.27 20.93 9.28
C ILE A 195 -8.43 21.50 10.12
N LYS A 196 -8.74 22.80 9.98
CA LYS A 196 -9.83 23.46 10.73
C LYS A 196 -11.18 22.89 10.33
N ASN A 197 -11.46 22.84 9.04
CA ASN A 197 -12.72 22.32 8.47
C ASN A 197 -12.85 20.81 8.69
N LEU A 198 -11.76 20.06 8.50
CA LEU A 198 -11.72 18.62 8.76
C LEU A 198 -12.08 18.31 10.22
N ARG A 199 -11.47 19.01 11.20
CA ARG A 199 -11.78 18.83 12.61
C ARG A 199 -13.24 19.17 12.93
N ALA A 200 -13.77 20.25 12.37
CA ALA A 200 -15.18 20.63 12.52
C ALA A 200 -16.12 19.56 11.96
N GLY A 201 -15.86 19.08 10.74
CA GLY A 201 -16.63 18.02 10.12
C GLY A 201 -16.60 16.71 10.91
N VAL A 202 -15.41 16.28 11.33
CA VAL A 202 -15.25 15.07 12.17
C VAL A 202 -16.04 15.20 13.47
N LYS A 203 -15.92 16.33 14.19
CA LYS A 203 -16.68 16.58 15.45
C LYS A 203 -18.18 16.46 15.24
N LEU A 204 -18.67 16.93 14.11
CA LEU A 204 -20.10 16.93 13.80
C LEU A 204 -20.68 15.54 13.57
N ILE A 205 -19.92 14.63 12.93
CA ILE A 205 -20.50 13.38 12.39
C ILE A 205 -19.90 12.06 12.95
N LYS A 206 -18.78 12.09 13.68
CA LYS A 206 -18.05 10.88 14.11
C LYS A 206 -18.85 9.88 14.96
N LYS A 207 -20.01 10.29 15.51
CA LYS A 207 -20.91 9.42 16.26
C LYS A 207 -21.82 8.58 15.35
N TYR A 208 -21.96 8.97 14.09
CA TYR A 208 -22.93 8.41 13.15
C TYR A 208 -22.27 7.72 11.94
N TYR A 209 -21.07 8.19 11.56
CA TYR A 209 -20.38 7.73 10.35
C TYR A 209 -18.92 7.41 10.64
N GLU A 210 -18.35 6.45 9.92
CA GLU A 210 -16.90 6.33 9.79
C GLU A 210 -16.38 7.57 9.05
N THR A 211 -15.25 8.11 9.50
CA THR A 211 -14.66 9.33 8.91
C THR A 211 -13.34 9.03 8.25
N GLU A 212 -13.16 9.50 7.04
CA GLU A 212 -11.95 9.33 6.24
C GLU A 212 -11.43 10.69 5.77
N ALA A 213 -10.11 10.90 5.81
CA ALA A 213 -9.47 12.05 5.17
C ALA A 213 -8.67 11.60 3.95
N SER A 214 -8.74 12.37 2.87
CA SER A 214 -8.03 12.16 1.63
C SER A 214 -7.51 13.49 1.07
N GLY A 215 -6.59 13.41 0.10
CA GLY A 215 -6.06 14.57 -0.62
C GLY A 215 -4.74 15.10 -0.05
N ASN A 216 -3.69 15.09 -0.87
CA ASN A 216 -2.37 15.70 -0.64
C ASN A 216 -1.67 15.39 0.71
N ILE A 217 -2.02 14.24 1.33
CA ILE A 217 -1.46 13.84 2.62
C ILE A 217 -0.06 13.22 2.44
N ASN A 218 0.90 13.72 3.22
CA ASN A 218 2.30 13.29 3.20
C ASN A 218 2.82 13.06 4.63
N LEU A 219 4.09 12.62 4.77
CA LEU A 219 4.68 12.32 6.08
C LEU A 219 4.76 13.53 7.02
N LYS A 220 4.81 14.76 6.49
CA LYS A 220 4.82 15.99 7.31
C LYS A 220 3.42 16.33 7.84
N THR A 221 2.36 16.01 7.09
CA THR A 221 0.97 16.41 7.40
C THR A 221 0.14 15.31 8.07
N VAL A 222 0.47 14.03 7.89
CA VAL A 222 -0.33 12.90 8.37
C VAL A 222 -0.61 12.94 9.87
N LYS A 223 0.35 13.39 10.70
CA LYS A 223 0.18 13.50 12.16
C LYS A 223 -0.89 14.51 12.54
N SER A 224 -0.90 15.68 11.90
CA SER A 224 -1.91 16.72 12.15
C SER A 224 -3.29 16.31 11.63
N VAL A 225 -3.36 15.60 10.49
CA VAL A 225 -4.62 15.02 9.98
C VAL A 225 -5.17 13.98 10.94
N ALA A 226 -4.35 13.03 11.40
CA ALA A 226 -4.76 12.03 12.39
C ALA A 226 -5.25 12.65 13.71
N ALA A 227 -4.62 13.77 14.16
CA ALA A 227 -5.01 14.51 15.35
C ALA A 227 -6.38 15.20 15.25
N THR A 228 -7.02 15.26 14.07
CA THR A 228 -8.41 15.73 13.93
C THR A 228 -9.43 14.71 14.45
N GLY A 229 -9.01 13.46 14.65
CA GLY A 229 -9.86 12.37 15.12
C GLY A 229 -10.55 11.58 14.03
N VAL A 230 -10.12 11.68 12.77
CA VAL A 230 -10.59 10.81 11.67
C VAL A 230 -10.26 9.35 11.96
N ASN A 231 -11.14 8.44 11.54
CA ASN A 231 -10.95 7.00 11.73
C ASN A 231 -9.88 6.43 10.80
N ARG A 232 -9.79 6.95 9.56
CA ARG A 232 -8.79 6.51 8.57
C ARG A 232 -8.33 7.64 7.66
N ILE A 233 -7.15 7.46 7.09
CA ILE A 233 -6.52 8.39 6.16
C ILE A 233 -6.12 7.62 4.91
N SER A 234 -6.64 8.03 3.75
CA SER A 234 -6.27 7.47 2.46
C SER A 234 -5.09 8.21 1.84
N VAL A 235 -4.05 7.45 1.49
CA VAL A 235 -2.80 7.98 0.94
C VAL A 235 -2.45 7.27 -0.36
N GLY A 236 -2.62 7.94 -1.50
CA GLY A 236 -2.29 7.35 -2.81
C GLY A 236 -0.79 7.12 -3.00
N SER A 237 0.05 8.03 -2.48
CA SER A 237 1.50 7.97 -2.67
C SER A 237 2.18 6.76 -2.04
N ILE A 238 1.53 6.01 -1.16
CA ILE A 238 2.09 4.76 -0.62
C ILE A 238 2.15 3.65 -1.67
N THR A 239 1.33 3.73 -2.72
CA THR A 239 1.31 2.73 -3.80
C THR A 239 1.96 3.25 -5.09
N HIS A 240 1.61 4.43 -5.57
CA HIS A 240 2.11 4.92 -6.86
C HIS A 240 3.49 5.62 -6.79
N SER A 241 3.99 5.99 -5.60
CA SER A 241 5.24 6.77 -5.45
C SER A 241 6.08 6.32 -4.25
N ALA A 242 6.04 5.03 -3.90
CA ALA A 242 6.93 4.50 -2.88
C ALA A 242 8.36 4.37 -3.44
N PRO A 243 9.39 4.87 -2.75
CA PRO A 243 10.78 4.62 -3.15
C PRO A 243 11.11 3.13 -2.97
N ALA A 244 11.87 2.59 -3.91
CA ALA A 244 12.39 1.22 -3.80
C ALA A 244 13.40 1.11 -2.64
N ILE A 245 13.43 -0.06 -2.00
CA ILE A 245 14.45 -0.38 -0.99
C ILE A 245 15.66 -0.99 -1.68
N ASP A 246 16.83 -0.57 -1.28
CA ASP A 246 18.08 -1.11 -1.81
C ASP A 246 18.43 -2.44 -1.12
N PHE A 247 18.45 -3.50 -1.92
CA PHE A 247 18.92 -4.83 -1.56
C PHE A 247 20.05 -5.23 -2.49
N LYS A 248 21.00 -6.01 -1.98
CA LYS A 248 22.08 -6.58 -2.75
C LYS A 248 22.19 -8.08 -2.54
N LEU A 249 22.79 -8.74 -3.53
CA LEU A 249 23.21 -10.12 -3.45
C LEU A 249 24.75 -10.14 -3.33
N GLU A 250 25.27 -10.76 -2.28
CA GLU A 250 26.72 -10.95 -2.05
C GLU A 250 27.07 -12.42 -2.21
N ILE A 251 28.13 -12.69 -2.96
CA ILE A 251 28.72 -14.02 -3.15
C ILE A 251 29.74 -14.28 -2.03
#